data_2e5c050c749c72e22b55798f44665c14
#
_entry.id   2e5c050c749c72e22b55798f44665c14
#
_cell.length_a   1.000
_cell.length_b   1.000
_cell.length_c   1.000
_cell.angle_alpha   90.00
_cell.angle_beta   90.00
_cell.angle_gamma   90.00
#
_symmetry.space_group_name_H-M   'P 1'
#
loop_
_entity.id
_entity.type
_entity.pdbx_description
1 polymer ?
#
loop_
_entity_poly.entity_id
_entity_poly.type
_entity_poly.pdbx_seq_one_letter_code
_entity_poly.pdbx_strand_id
1 'polypeptide(L)'
;MKIALLAQGVIAKKCLKIFKDCPLEEISISVVVTTDSFYQNEILDNFGNVKFIDNSVRNEDMILSAISDYDIDVIISIQHPWILSSKIIDAVDKRAFNLHNAKLPDYKGHNSISHAILNADEFYTTTIHRLSQRVDMGDIIFEDSIPIKPNDTAYSLYKRTLLPARKNFQKLIEHLSLGFDLPSKKIETQGRFYSKNGLDTLKEISTKESWDDIQRKVRAFYFPPHEPAFIRLGNNKVYPHVDLKSFY
;
A
#
# COMPACT_ATOMS: atom_id res chain seq x y z
N MET A 1 20.52 3.34 -13.14
CA MET A 1 19.05 3.54 -13.24
C MET A 1 18.61 4.45 -12.11
N LYS A 2 17.88 5.51 -12.42
CA LYS A 2 17.42 6.53 -11.46
C LYS A 2 15.93 6.34 -11.16
N ILE A 3 15.57 6.30 -9.88
CA ILE A 3 14.21 6.04 -9.41
C ILE A 3 13.60 7.29 -8.79
N ALA A 4 12.35 7.60 -9.17
CA ALA A 4 11.47 8.45 -8.39
C ALA A 4 10.58 7.57 -7.48
N LEU A 5 10.68 7.76 -6.17
CA LEU A 5 9.91 7.04 -5.17
C LEU A 5 8.79 7.93 -4.64
N LEU A 6 7.54 7.55 -4.91
CA LEU A 6 6.34 8.21 -4.38
C LEU A 6 5.86 7.39 -3.17
N ALA A 7 6.21 7.81 -1.95
CA ALA A 7 6.17 6.90 -0.82
C ALA A 7 5.60 7.52 0.46
N GLN A 8 4.75 6.76 1.14
CA GLN A 8 4.24 7.10 2.47
C GLN A 8 4.10 5.87 3.37
N GLY A 9 4.07 6.11 4.68
CA GLY A 9 3.71 5.11 5.68
C GLY A 9 4.73 3.99 5.91
N VAL A 10 4.31 3.02 6.69
CA VAL A 10 5.21 2.00 7.26
C VAL A 10 5.71 1.01 6.21
N ILE A 11 4.88 0.65 5.22
CA ILE A 11 5.30 -0.29 4.15
C ILE A 11 6.47 0.31 3.37
N ALA A 12 6.34 1.55 2.95
CA ALA A 12 7.39 2.22 2.20
C ALA A 12 8.69 2.35 3.01
N LYS A 13 8.60 2.66 4.33
CA LYS A 13 9.76 2.65 5.25
C LYS A 13 10.48 1.30 5.27
N LYS A 14 9.72 0.20 5.27
CA LYS A 14 10.31 -1.15 5.22
C LYS A 14 10.93 -1.47 3.87
N CYS A 15 10.36 -0.98 2.78
CA CYS A 15 10.90 -1.16 1.43
C CYS A 15 12.20 -0.36 1.24
N LEU A 16 12.27 0.87 1.73
CA LEU A 16 13.48 1.70 1.67
C LEU A 16 14.72 1.05 2.29
N LYS A 17 14.54 0.25 3.34
CA LYS A 17 15.66 -0.46 3.97
C LYS A 17 16.38 -1.42 3.03
N ILE A 18 15.74 -1.86 1.95
CA ILE A 18 16.38 -2.74 0.95
C ILE A 18 17.55 -2.03 0.28
N PHE A 19 17.40 -0.76 -0.06
CA PHE A 19 18.49 0.01 -0.67
C PHE A 19 19.67 0.24 0.28
N LYS A 20 19.40 0.24 1.60
CA LYS A 20 20.45 0.35 2.63
C LYS A 20 21.15 -0.98 2.88
N ASP A 21 20.36 -2.06 2.96
CA ASP A 21 20.85 -3.40 3.30
C ASP A 21 21.57 -4.06 2.12
N CYS A 22 21.25 -3.65 0.89
CA CYS A 22 21.82 -4.18 -0.35
C CYS A 22 22.05 -3.01 -1.33
N PRO A 23 23.17 -2.28 -1.17
CA PRO A 23 23.50 -1.19 -2.09
C PRO A 23 23.72 -1.75 -3.48
N LEU A 24 22.81 -1.44 -4.39
CA LEU A 24 22.92 -1.78 -5.80
C LEU A 24 23.64 -0.63 -6.48
N GLU A 25 24.87 -0.86 -6.92
CA GLU A 25 25.72 0.19 -7.54
C GLU A 25 25.06 0.83 -8.77
N GLU A 26 24.14 0.11 -9.41
CA GLU A 26 23.48 0.56 -10.66
C GLU A 26 22.12 1.26 -10.43
N ILE A 27 21.60 1.31 -9.19
CA ILE A 27 20.31 1.92 -8.87
C ILE A 27 20.45 3.03 -7.84
N SER A 28 19.88 4.19 -8.13
CA SER A 28 19.83 5.31 -7.20
C SER A 28 18.40 5.85 -7.05
N ILE A 29 18.05 6.25 -5.82
CA ILE A 29 16.85 7.06 -5.58
C ILE A 29 17.27 8.51 -5.81
N SER A 30 16.71 9.16 -6.83
CA SER A 30 17.04 10.55 -7.18
C SER A 30 15.96 11.54 -6.78
N VAL A 31 14.69 11.08 -6.73
CA VAL A 31 13.52 11.89 -6.35
C VAL A 31 12.68 11.16 -5.34
N VAL A 32 12.22 11.85 -4.30
CA VAL A 32 11.23 11.33 -3.35
C VAL A 32 10.06 12.29 -3.21
N VAL A 33 8.85 11.78 -3.45
CA VAL A 33 7.59 12.51 -3.30
C VAL A 33 6.88 11.98 -2.05
N THR A 34 6.81 12.81 -1.01
CA THR A 34 6.26 12.37 0.29
C THR A 34 5.78 13.55 1.14
N THR A 35 4.85 13.29 2.06
CA THR A 35 4.50 14.21 3.17
C THR A 35 5.15 13.81 4.50
N ASP A 36 5.83 12.67 4.53
CA ASP A 36 6.36 12.09 5.76
C ASP A 36 7.80 12.59 6.02
N SER A 37 7.95 13.50 6.99
CA SER A 37 9.24 14.07 7.38
C SER A 37 10.30 13.03 7.78
N PHE A 38 9.88 11.84 8.21
CA PHE A 38 10.80 10.73 8.48
C PHE A 38 11.65 10.38 7.26
N TYR A 39 11.06 10.42 6.05
CA TYR A 39 11.81 10.12 4.84
C TYR A 39 12.91 11.14 4.55
N GLN A 40 12.66 12.41 4.87
CA GLN A 40 13.68 13.44 4.63
C GLN A 40 14.97 13.13 5.41
N ASN A 41 14.87 12.79 6.69
CA ASN A 41 16.02 12.49 7.53
C ASN A 41 16.67 11.14 7.16
N GLU A 42 15.88 10.07 7.07
CA GLU A 42 16.41 8.72 6.75
C GLU A 42 17.05 8.64 5.36
N ILE A 43 16.52 9.38 4.38
CA ILE A 43 17.02 9.34 3.01
C ILE A 43 18.24 10.23 2.84
N LEU A 44 18.24 11.43 3.41
CA LEU A 44 19.41 12.33 3.35
C LEU A 44 20.63 11.68 3.98
N ASP A 45 20.46 10.94 5.07
CA ASP A 45 21.55 10.27 5.75
C ASP A 45 22.14 9.07 4.97
N ASN A 46 21.38 8.48 4.04
CA ASN A 46 21.75 7.20 3.42
C ASN A 46 21.92 7.23 1.89
N PHE A 47 21.33 8.21 1.19
CA PHE A 47 21.25 8.19 -0.28
C PHE A 47 21.91 9.41 -0.98
N GLY A 48 22.51 10.31 -0.23
CA GLY A 48 23.20 11.48 -0.79
C GLY A 48 22.22 12.52 -1.36
N ASN A 49 22.48 13.01 -2.56
CA ASN A 49 21.77 14.16 -3.13
C ASN A 49 20.42 13.74 -3.75
N VAL A 50 19.34 13.72 -2.94
CA VAL A 50 17.97 13.36 -3.35
C VAL A 50 17.08 14.59 -3.39
N LYS A 51 16.31 14.77 -4.45
CA LYS A 51 15.28 15.80 -4.54
C LYS A 51 14.02 15.37 -3.78
N PHE A 52 13.60 16.19 -2.80
CA PHE A 52 12.32 15.99 -2.11
C PHE A 52 11.23 16.89 -2.71
N ILE A 53 10.05 16.30 -2.90
CA ILE A 53 8.83 16.99 -3.32
C ILE A 53 7.78 16.75 -2.24
N ASP A 54 7.22 17.84 -1.69
CA ASP A 54 6.10 17.76 -0.75
C ASP A 54 4.84 17.32 -1.48
N ASN A 55 4.19 16.30 -0.93
CA ASN A 55 2.98 15.68 -1.46
C ASN A 55 1.72 16.05 -0.69
N SER A 56 1.74 17.07 0.15
CA SER A 56 0.58 17.55 0.91
C SER A 56 -0.54 18.04 -0.01
N VAL A 57 -0.16 18.53 -1.20
CA VAL A 57 -1.05 18.93 -2.28
C VAL A 57 -0.66 18.19 -3.55
N ARG A 58 -1.66 17.77 -4.34
CA ARG A 58 -1.41 17.19 -5.66
C ARG A 58 -0.68 18.20 -6.55
N ASN A 59 0.52 17.85 -6.97
CA ASN A 59 1.36 18.71 -7.83
C ASN A 59 2.06 17.88 -8.90
N GLU A 60 1.34 17.58 -9.96
CA GLU A 60 1.85 16.77 -11.07
C GLU A 60 2.96 17.48 -11.86
N ASP A 61 2.89 18.81 -11.99
CA ASP A 61 3.90 19.57 -12.74
C ASP A 61 5.29 19.51 -12.08
N MET A 62 5.34 19.55 -10.75
CA MET A 62 6.60 19.34 -10.03
C MET A 62 7.16 17.92 -10.21
N ILE A 63 6.30 16.93 -10.27
CA ILE A 63 6.73 15.54 -10.52
C ILE A 63 7.26 15.41 -11.95
N LEU A 64 6.57 15.98 -12.94
CA LEU A 64 6.99 15.98 -14.35
C LEU A 64 8.32 16.70 -14.55
N SER A 65 8.48 17.91 -13.96
CA SER A 65 9.76 18.62 -13.99
C SER A 65 10.87 17.78 -13.39
N ALA A 66 10.63 17.18 -12.22
CA ALA A 66 11.66 16.36 -11.57
C ALA A 66 12.02 15.11 -12.38
N ILE A 67 11.07 14.48 -13.08
CA ILE A 67 11.38 13.36 -13.98
C ILE A 67 12.38 13.80 -15.05
N SER A 68 12.14 14.96 -15.68
CA SER A 68 13.05 15.51 -16.71
C SER A 68 14.38 15.97 -16.14
N ASP A 69 14.37 16.77 -15.04
CA ASP A 69 15.56 17.42 -14.49
C ASP A 69 16.57 16.42 -13.91
N TYR A 70 16.07 15.27 -13.43
CA TYR A 70 16.87 14.22 -12.81
C TYR A 70 17.05 12.99 -13.69
N ASP A 71 16.56 12.98 -14.93
CA ASP A 71 16.58 11.83 -15.85
C ASP A 71 16.03 10.55 -15.20
N ILE A 72 14.82 10.60 -14.71
CA ILE A 72 14.21 9.48 -14.00
C ILE A 72 13.80 8.36 -14.98
N ASP A 73 14.32 7.16 -14.73
CA ASP A 73 14.02 5.97 -15.55
C ASP A 73 12.76 5.21 -15.08
N VAL A 74 12.48 5.26 -13.77
CA VAL A 74 11.44 4.41 -13.15
C VAL A 74 10.71 5.18 -12.06
N ILE A 75 9.39 5.02 -12.02
CA ILE A 75 8.56 5.46 -10.90
C ILE A 75 8.12 4.25 -10.08
N ILE A 76 8.28 4.33 -8.76
CA ILE A 76 7.71 3.35 -7.84
C ILE A 76 6.82 4.06 -6.82
N SER A 77 5.56 3.67 -6.78
CA SER A 77 4.54 4.20 -5.87
C SER A 77 4.29 3.21 -4.73
N ILE A 78 4.27 3.70 -3.49
CA ILE A 78 3.92 2.91 -2.30
C ILE A 78 3.04 3.77 -1.39
N GLN A 79 1.76 3.45 -1.30
CA GLN A 79 0.79 4.20 -0.50
C GLN A 79 0.70 5.70 -0.87
N HIS A 80 1.02 6.06 -2.09
CA HIS A 80 0.88 7.43 -2.58
C HIS A 80 -0.62 7.82 -2.67
N PRO A 81 -1.02 9.00 -2.15
CA PRO A 81 -2.44 9.33 -1.99
C PRO A 81 -3.13 9.80 -3.27
N TRP A 82 -2.37 10.16 -4.31
CA TRP A 82 -2.90 10.72 -5.54
C TRP A 82 -2.80 9.74 -6.72
N ILE A 83 -3.82 9.74 -7.57
CA ILE A 83 -3.78 9.02 -8.83
C ILE A 83 -2.87 9.78 -9.79
N LEU A 84 -1.88 9.10 -10.35
CA LEU A 84 -0.97 9.67 -11.33
C LEU A 84 -1.63 9.73 -12.71
N SER A 85 -1.43 10.84 -13.42
CA SER A 85 -1.92 10.99 -14.79
C SER A 85 -1.13 10.13 -15.77
N SER A 86 -1.72 9.91 -16.96
CA SER A 86 -1.00 9.25 -18.06
C SER A 86 0.27 9.98 -18.46
N LYS A 87 0.31 11.31 -18.37
CA LYS A 87 1.52 12.11 -18.66
C LYS A 87 2.70 11.70 -17.82
N ILE A 88 2.49 11.49 -16.51
CA ILE A 88 3.56 11.04 -15.59
C ILE A 88 3.99 9.62 -15.93
N ILE A 89 3.04 8.72 -16.21
CA ILE A 89 3.33 7.32 -16.53
C ILE A 89 4.09 7.21 -17.86
N ASP A 90 3.69 7.98 -18.86
CA ASP A 90 4.31 8.00 -20.19
C ASP A 90 5.70 8.67 -20.16
N ALA A 91 5.94 9.62 -19.26
CA ALA A 91 7.22 10.29 -19.10
C ALA A 91 8.37 9.36 -18.68
N VAL A 92 8.08 8.17 -18.18
CA VAL A 92 9.06 7.12 -17.85
C VAL A 92 8.85 5.86 -18.71
N ASP A 93 8.38 6.01 -19.94
CA ASP A 93 8.13 4.91 -20.90
C ASP A 93 7.31 3.76 -20.29
N LYS A 94 6.32 4.10 -19.47
CA LYS A 94 5.45 3.15 -18.74
C LYS A 94 6.21 2.27 -17.73
N ARG A 95 7.42 2.64 -17.36
CA ARG A 95 8.19 1.99 -16.28
C ARG A 95 7.74 2.52 -14.91
N ALA A 96 6.45 2.51 -14.67
CA ALA A 96 5.81 3.00 -13.47
C ALA A 96 5.08 1.85 -12.76
N PHE A 97 5.38 1.64 -11.48
CA PHE A 97 4.90 0.51 -10.68
C PHE A 97 4.24 1.00 -9.39
N ASN A 98 3.28 0.24 -8.89
CA ASN A 98 2.67 0.46 -7.59
C ASN A 98 2.72 -0.79 -6.73
N LEU A 99 3.15 -0.65 -5.49
CA LEU A 99 2.95 -1.66 -4.46
C LEU A 99 1.59 -1.43 -3.80
N HIS A 100 0.63 -2.22 -4.21
CA HIS A 100 -0.71 -2.25 -3.64
C HIS A 100 -0.80 -3.33 -2.57
N ASN A 101 -1.10 -2.93 -1.33
CA ASN A 101 -1.17 -3.89 -0.23
C ASN A 101 -2.54 -4.57 -0.20
N ALA A 102 -2.90 -5.23 -1.31
CA ALA A 102 -4.09 -6.05 -1.46
C ALA A 102 -4.02 -6.93 -2.71
N LYS A 103 -4.95 -7.89 -2.80
CA LYS A 103 -5.15 -8.74 -3.98
C LYS A 103 -5.84 -7.97 -5.09
N LEU A 104 -5.29 -8.00 -6.30
CA LEU A 104 -5.91 -7.41 -7.48
C LEU A 104 -6.51 -8.50 -8.39
N PRO A 105 -7.65 -8.19 -9.02
CA PRO A 105 -8.44 -6.96 -8.98
C PRO A 105 -9.50 -6.92 -7.85
N ASP A 106 -9.52 -7.88 -6.93
CA ASP A 106 -10.61 -8.07 -5.97
C ASP A 106 -10.69 -6.94 -4.92
N TYR A 107 -9.54 -6.29 -4.61
CA TYR A 107 -9.44 -5.29 -3.55
C TYR A 107 -8.78 -4.00 -4.06
N LYS A 108 -9.37 -3.35 -5.07
CA LYS A 108 -8.93 -2.04 -5.53
C LYS A 108 -9.34 -0.93 -4.57
N GLY A 109 -8.53 0.13 -4.49
CA GLY A 109 -8.82 1.32 -3.69
C GLY A 109 -8.37 1.21 -2.23
N HIS A 110 -9.28 1.42 -1.28
CA HIS A 110 -8.93 1.67 0.12
C HIS A 110 -9.41 0.57 1.09
N ASN A 111 -8.79 0.54 2.29
CA ASN A 111 -9.26 -0.25 3.44
C ASN A 111 -9.34 -1.76 3.19
N SER A 112 -8.58 -2.29 2.25
CA SER A 112 -8.65 -3.68 1.78
C SER A 112 -8.51 -4.71 2.90
N ILE A 113 -7.66 -4.45 3.90
CA ILE A 113 -7.45 -5.36 5.05
C ILE A 113 -8.74 -5.55 5.85
N SER A 114 -9.42 -4.45 6.17
CA SER A 114 -10.68 -4.51 6.90
C SER A 114 -11.75 -5.26 6.11
N HIS A 115 -11.83 -4.98 4.81
CA HIS A 115 -12.76 -5.68 3.92
C HIS A 115 -12.45 -7.17 3.79
N ALA A 116 -11.18 -7.59 3.74
CA ALA A 116 -10.81 -9.00 3.67
C ALA A 116 -11.25 -9.77 4.94
N ILE A 117 -11.08 -9.16 6.12
CA ILE A 117 -11.57 -9.76 7.38
C ILE A 117 -13.11 -9.81 7.41
N LEU A 118 -13.80 -8.73 6.98
CA LEU A 118 -15.27 -8.71 6.91
C LEU A 118 -15.82 -9.77 5.95
N ASN A 119 -15.14 -9.99 4.83
CA ASN A 119 -15.50 -10.99 3.82
C ASN A 119 -15.14 -12.43 4.24
N ALA A 120 -14.48 -12.61 5.39
CA ALA A 120 -13.98 -13.91 5.86
C ALA A 120 -13.01 -14.58 4.87
N ASP A 121 -12.16 -13.80 4.19
CA ASP A 121 -11.14 -14.33 3.29
C ASP A 121 -10.14 -15.20 4.06
N GLU A 122 -9.68 -16.28 3.44
CA GLU A 122 -8.68 -17.18 4.02
C GLU A 122 -7.26 -16.65 3.87
N PHE A 123 -7.00 -15.89 2.82
CA PHE A 123 -5.67 -15.35 2.48
C PHE A 123 -5.73 -13.85 2.21
N TYR A 124 -4.66 -13.17 2.58
CA TYR A 124 -4.43 -11.78 2.22
C TYR A 124 -3.19 -11.65 1.34
N THR A 125 -3.28 -10.88 0.27
CA THR A 125 -2.24 -10.76 -0.75
C THR A 125 -1.67 -9.35 -0.79
N THR A 126 -0.40 -9.22 -1.11
CA THR A 126 0.23 -7.97 -1.52
C THR A 126 0.61 -8.07 -3.00
N THR A 127 0.44 -7.01 -3.76
CA THR A 127 0.61 -7.02 -5.21
C THR A 127 1.51 -5.87 -5.65
N ILE A 128 2.48 -6.15 -6.53
CA ILE A 128 3.13 -5.14 -7.35
C ILE A 128 2.54 -5.23 -8.74
N HIS A 129 2.07 -4.11 -9.25
CA HIS A 129 1.50 -4.01 -10.58
C HIS A 129 2.02 -2.79 -11.33
N ARG A 130 1.91 -2.78 -12.65
CA ARG A 130 2.17 -1.58 -13.45
C ARG A 130 1.12 -0.53 -13.15
N LEU A 131 1.52 0.73 -13.09
CA LEU A 131 0.56 1.83 -13.10
C LEU A 131 -0.11 1.93 -14.47
N SER A 132 -1.39 2.27 -14.47
CA SER A 132 -2.19 2.47 -15.66
C SER A 132 -3.17 3.64 -15.44
N GLN A 133 -3.83 4.09 -16.50
CA GLN A 133 -4.86 5.15 -16.40
C GLN A 133 -6.05 4.75 -15.51
N ARG A 134 -6.32 3.45 -15.38
CA ARG A 134 -7.35 2.93 -14.49
C ARG A 134 -6.73 2.54 -13.15
N VAL A 135 -7.35 3.00 -12.07
CA VAL A 135 -6.87 2.70 -10.70
C VAL A 135 -6.77 1.20 -10.47
N ASP A 136 -5.57 0.75 -10.07
CA ASP A 136 -5.26 -0.64 -9.72
C ASP A 136 -5.63 -1.68 -10.80
N MET A 137 -5.50 -1.30 -12.09
CA MET A 137 -5.86 -2.15 -13.24
C MET A 137 -4.69 -2.46 -14.19
N GLY A 138 -3.48 -2.04 -13.84
CA GLY A 138 -2.29 -2.42 -14.60
C GLY A 138 -1.87 -3.87 -14.35
N ASP A 139 -1.10 -4.43 -15.29
CA ASP A 139 -0.64 -5.81 -15.22
C ASP A 139 0.08 -6.12 -13.91
N ILE A 140 -0.25 -7.27 -13.32
CA ILE A 140 0.39 -7.77 -12.10
C ILE A 140 1.79 -8.26 -12.43
N ILE A 141 2.77 -7.80 -11.66
CA ILE A 141 4.18 -8.17 -11.79
C ILE A 141 4.54 -9.22 -10.73
N PHE A 142 4.29 -8.93 -9.46
CA PHE A 142 4.53 -9.86 -8.36
C PHE A 142 3.37 -9.84 -7.39
N GLU A 143 3.02 -11.00 -6.86
CA GLU A 143 2.07 -11.14 -5.77
C GLU A 143 2.57 -12.16 -4.75
N ASP A 144 2.28 -11.93 -3.48
CA ASP A 144 2.59 -12.84 -2.37
C ASP A 144 1.44 -12.83 -1.37
N SER A 145 1.04 -14.00 -0.90
CA SER A 145 -0.12 -14.19 -0.04
C SER A 145 0.26 -14.77 1.31
N ILE A 146 -0.43 -14.35 2.35
CA ILE A 146 -0.32 -14.90 3.70
C ILE A 146 -1.70 -15.33 4.20
N PRO A 147 -1.80 -16.40 5.01
CA PRO A 147 -3.07 -16.79 5.60
C PRO A 147 -3.57 -15.72 6.58
N ILE A 148 -4.86 -15.44 6.56
CA ILE A 148 -5.54 -14.66 7.60
C ILE A 148 -5.81 -15.60 8.76
N LYS A 149 -5.27 -15.30 9.93
CA LYS A 149 -5.50 -16.12 11.14
C LYS A 149 -6.87 -15.81 11.74
N PRO A 150 -7.51 -16.77 12.40
CA PRO A 150 -8.82 -16.56 13.03
C PRO A 150 -8.89 -15.38 14.00
N ASN A 151 -7.75 -15.06 14.62
CA ASN A 151 -7.59 -13.97 15.59
C ASN A 151 -6.92 -12.73 15.02
N ASP A 152 -6.62 -12.67 13.71
CA ASP A 152 -6.06 -11.43 13.14
C ASP A 152 -7.05 -10.28 13.27
N THR A 153 -6.55 -9.15 13.77
CA THR A 153 -7.20 -7.86 13.62
C THR A 153 -6.67 -7.18 12.34
N ALA A 154 -7.33 -6.12 11.87
CA ALA A 154 -6.81 -5.35 10.74
C ALA A 154 -5.38 -4.84 11.01
N TYR A 155 -5.09 -4.45 12.25
CA TYR A 155 -3.76 -4.00 12.65
C TYR A 155 -2.71 -5.12 12.68
N SER A 156 -3.03 -6.30 13.25
CA SER A 156 -2.09 -7.43 13.28
C SER A 156 -1.83 -7.96 11.87
N LEU A 157 -2.87 -8.10 11.06
CA LEU A 157 -2.75 -8.52 9.67
C LEU A 157 -1.90 -7.53 8.87
N TYR A 158 -2.14 -6.21 9.00
CA TYR A 158 -1.31 -5.18 8.38
C TYR A 158 0.18 -5.34 8.73
N LYS A 159 0.51 -5.54 10.00
CA LYS A 159 1.91 -5.78 10.41
C LYS A 159 2.50 -7.02 9.75
N ARG A 160 1.72 -8.06 9.56
CA ARG A 160 2.17 -9.29 8.90
C ARG A 160 2.38 -9.10 7.39
N THR A 161 1.64 -8.18 6.74
CA THR A 161 1.83 -7.89 5.31
C THR A 161 3.13 -7.16 5.00
N LEU A 162 3.81 -6.58 5.99
CA LEU A 162 5.07 -5.86 5.78
C LEU A 162 6.17 -6.75 5.20
N LEU A 163 6.20 -8.03 5.57
CA LEU A 163 7.20 -8.97 5.07
C LEU A 163 6.96 -9.34 3.59
N PRO A 164 5.78 -9.83 3.17
CA PRO A 164 5.52 -10.11 1.75
C PRO A 164 5.61 -8.85 0.89
N ALA A 165 5.18 -7.69 1.37
CA ALA A 165 5.34 -6.43 0.64
C ALA A 165 6.81 -6.10 0.39
N ARG A 166 7.67 -6.22 1.41
CA ARG A 166 9.12 -6.04 1.27
C ARG A 166 9.73 -7.04 0.30
N LYS A 167 9.35 -8.32 0.36
CA LYS A 167 9.85 -9.36 -0.56
C LYS A 167 9.49 -9.06 -2.03
N ASN A 168 8.24 -8.68 -2.29
CA ASN A 168 7.82 -8.32 -3.63
C ASN A 168 8.56 -7.08 -4.15
N PHE A 169 8.75 -6.08 -3.29
CA PHE A 169 9.54 -4.90 -3.63
C PHE A 169 11.00 -5.26 -3.93
N GLN A 170 11.62 -6.12 -3.14
CA GLN A 170 12.98 -6.59 -3.36
C GLN A 170 13.10 -7.30 -4.72
N LYS A 171 12.18 -8.20 -5.06
CA LYS A 171 12.14 -8.85 -6.37
C LYS A 171 12.05 -7.83 -7.51
N LEU A 172 11.21 -6.80 -7.37
CA LEU A 172 11.11 -5.73 -8.38
C LEU A 172 12.45 -5.03 -8.57
N ILE A 173 13.10 -4.62 -7.49
CA ILE A 173 14.39 -3.93 -7.53
C ILE A 173 15.47 -4.82 -8.14
N GLU A 174 15.54 -6.08 -7.77
CA GLU A 174 16.49 -7.06 -8.33
C GLU A 174 16.30 -7.24 -9.85
N HIS A 175 15.05 -7.41 -10.32
CA HIS A 175 14.79 -7.55 -11.77
C HIS A 175 15.16 -6.26 -12.52
N LEU A 176 14.82 -5.11 -11.95
CA LEU A 176 15.16 -3.83 -12.57
C LEU A 176 16.67 -3.58 -12.62
N SER A 177 17.43 -3.98 -11.59
CA SER A 177 18.89 -3.79 -11.56
C SER A 177 19.64 -4.70 -12.52
N LEU A 178 19.17 -5.94 -12.65
CA LEU A 178 19.80 -6.94 -13.51
C LEU A 178 19.31 -6.88 -14.96
N GLY A 179 18.37 -5.98 -15.27
CA GLY A 179 17.79 -5.86 -16.60
C GLY A 179 16.94 -7.07 -17.01
N PHE A 180 16.44 -7.84 -16.04
CA PHE A 180 15.58 -8.98 -16.33
C PHE A 180 14.19 -8.54 -16.78
N ASP A 181 13.59 -9.32 -17.66
CA ASP A 181 12.19 -9.11 -18.04
C ASP A 181 11.28 -9.27 -16.83
N LEU A 182 10.38 -8.32 -16.67
CA LEU A 182 9.37 -8.39 -15.62
C LEU A 182 8.22 -9.29 -16.07
N PRO A 183 7.77 -10.23 -15.22
CA PRO A 183 6.55 -10.98 -15.52
C PRO A 183 5.36 -10.02 -15.67
N SER A 184 4.37 -10.44 -16.44
CA SER A 184 3.18 -9.61 -16.69
C SER A 184 1.96 -10.49 -16.79
N LYS A 185 1.07 -10.37 -15.81
CA LYS A 185 -0.22 -11.05 -15.76
C LYS A 185 -1.33 -10.01 -15.91
N LYS A 186 -2.03 -10.05 -17.04
CA LYS A 186 -3.13 -9.12 -17.31
C LYS A 186 -4.28 -9.31 -16.34
N ILE A 187 -4.90 -8.20 -15.96
CA ILE A 187 -6.15 -8.18 -15.20
C ILE A 187 -7.31 -8.21 -16.19
N GLU A 188 -8.01 -9.35 -16.26
CA GLU A 188 -9.09 -9.56 -17.24
C GLU A 188 -10.47 -9.18 -16.71
N THR A 189 -10.63 -9.10 -15.37
CA THR A 189 -11.91 -8.80 -14.72
C THR A 189 -11.89 -7.43 -14.05
N GLN A 190 -13.07 -6.84 -13.89
CA GLN A 190 -13.19 -5.54 -13.24
C GLN A 190 -12.89 -5.60 -11.74
N GLY A 191 -13.09 -6.73 -11.07
CA GLY A 191 -12.96 -6.88 -9.62
C GLY A 191 -13.84 -5.91 -8.83
N ARG A 192 -13.46 -5.66 -7.56
CA ARG A 192 -14.20 -4.76 -6.66
C ARG A 192 -13.36 -3.52 -6.33
N PHE A 193 -14.04 -2.38 -6.26
CA PHE A 193 -13.44 -1.12 -5.82
C PHE A 193 -14.03 -0.69 -4.48
N TYR A 194 -13.17 -0.41 -3.51
CA TYR A 194 -13.56 0.04 -2.18
C TYR A 194 -13.18 1.51 -2.01
N SER A 195 -14.19 2.35 -1.73
CA SER A 195 -13.98 3.79 -1.54
C SER A 195 -13.34 4.07 -0.18
N LYS A 196 -12.74 5.26 -0.04
CA LYS A 196 -12.08 5.70 1.20
C LYS A 196 -13.04 5.67 2.40
N ASN A 197 -14.28 6.10 2.20
CA ASN A 197 -15.28 6.21 3.26
C ASN A 197 -16.21 4.98 3.33
N GLY A 198 -15.95 3.94 2.53
CA GLY A 198 -16.82 2.77 2.43
C GLY A 198 -16.97 1.95 3.72
N LEU A 199 -16.05 2.11 4.66
CA LEU A 199 -16.12 1.44 5.97
C LEU A 199 -16.98 2.18 7.00
N ASP A 200 -17.26 3.46 6.84
CA ASP A 200 -17.85 4.27 7.92
C ASP A 200 -19.24 3.78 8.33
N THR A 201 -20.03 3.32 7.38
CA THR A 201 -21.37 2.75 7.62
C THR A 201 -21.34 1.33 8.18
N LEU A 202 -20.21 0.63 8.10
CA LEU A 202 -20.06 -0.76 8.54
C LEU A 202 -19.56 -0.90 9.97
N LYS A 203 -19.11 0.20 10.62
CA LYS A 203 -18.56 0.18 11.98
C LYS A 203 -19.60 -0.10 13.06
N GLU A 204 -20.85 0.31 12.84
CA GLU A 204 -21.91 0.11 13.81
C GLU A 204 -22.32 -1.35 13.87
N ILE A 205 -22.25 -1.93 15.07
CA ILE A 205 -22.65 -3.30 15.37
C ILE A 205 -24.12 -3.32 15.73
N SER A 206 -24.91 -4.12 15.01
CA SER A 206 -26.30 -4.37 15.37
C SER A 206 -26.40 -5.56 16.33
N THR A 207 -27.27 -5.45 17.35
CA THR A 207 -27.59 -6.57 18.23
C THR A 207 -28.31 -7.73 17.54
N LYS A 208 -28.69 -7.56 16.27
CA LYS A 208 -29.31 -8.60 15.43
C LYS A 208 -28.28 -9.39 14.61
N GLU A 209 -27.02 -8.97 14.60
CA GLU A 209 -25.95 -9.68 13.89
C GLU A 209 -25.58 -10.97 14.63
N SER A 210 -25.06 -11.95 13.88
CA SER A 210 -24.52 -13.17 14.49
C SER A 210 -23.27 -12.85 15.32
N TRP A 211 -22.98 -13.72 16.29
CA TRP A 211 -21.76 -13.56 17.10
C TRP A 211 -20.47 -13.54 16.23
N ASP A 212 -20.44 -14.38 15.20
CA ASP A 212 -19.29 -14.43 14.29
C ASP A 212 -19.15 -13.14 13.46
N ASP A 213 -20.26 -12.52 13.03
CA ASP A 213 -20.22 -11.24 12.33
C ASP A 213 -19.75 -10.11 13.24
N ILE A 214 -20.25 -10.09 14.49
CA ILE A 214 -19.80 -9.13 15.50
C ILE A 214 -18.29 -9.26 15.72
N GLN A 215 -17.79 -10.47 15.94
CA GLN A 215 -16.36 -10.69 16.13
C GLN A 215 -15.53 -10.29 14.90
N ARG A 216 -16.00 -10.60 13.69
CA ARG A 216 -15.34 -10.14 12.46
C ARG A 216 -15.28 -8.61 12.39
N LYS A 217 -16.39 -7.93 12.67
CA LYS A 217 -16.41 -6.46 12.73
C LYS A 217 -15.42 -5.91 13.75
N VAL A 218 -15.43 -6.41 14.98
CA VAL A 218 -14.51 -5.96 16.03
C VAL A 218 -13.06 -6.08 15.57
N ARG A 219 -12.68 -7.21 14.97
CA ARG A 219 -11.33 -7.43 14.43
C ARG A 219 -11.03 -6.57 13.20
N ALA A 220 -11.96 -6.45 12.26
CA ALA A 220 -11.81 -5.69 11.01
C ALA A 220 -11.64 -4.19 11.24
N PHE A 221 -12.21 -3.66 12.31
CA PHE A 221 -12.12 -2.24 12.65
C PHE A 221 -11.08 -1.93 13.74
N TYR A 222 -10.37 -2.92 14.26
CA TYR A 222 -9.29 -2.67 15.19
C TYR A 222 -8.00 -2.28 14.45
N PHE A 223 -7.78 -0.98 14.31
CA PHE A 223 -6.59 -0.39 13.70
C PHE A 223 -6.27 0.97 14.33
N PRO A 224 -5.58 0.99 15.49
CA PRO A 224 -5.21 2.25 16.16
C PRO A 224 -4.40 3.19 15.26
N PRO A 225 -4.64 4.50 15.28
CA PRO A 225 -5.53 5.25 16.17
C PRO A 225 -6.96 5.44 15.62
N HIS A 226 -7.37 4.72 14.59
CA HIS A 226 -8.69 4.87 13.99
C HIS A 226 -9.81 4.39 14.91
N GLU A 227 -11.01 4.96 14.73
CA GLU A 227 -12.20 4.58 15.48
C GLU A 227 -12.55 3.09 15.22
N PRO A 228 -12.66 2.26 16.28
CA PRO A 228 -13.04 0.87 16.15
C PRO A 228 -14.55 0.68 15.88
N ALA A 229 -15.00 -0.55 15.72
CA ALA A 229 -16.42 -0.90 15.69
C ALA A 229 -17.09 -0.56 17.02
N PHE A 230 -18.36 -0.15 16.98
CA PHE A 230 -19.12 0.29 18.16
C PHE A 230 -20.56 -0.19 18.14
N ILE A 231 -21.17 -0.28 19.32
CA ILE A 231 -22.61 -0.47 19.54
C ILE A 231 -23.20 0.89 19.92
N ARG A 232 -24.32 1.26 19.32
CA ARG A 232 -25.02 2.51 19.68
C ARG A 232 -26.08 2.25 20.75
N LEU A 233 -25.93 2.96 21.86
CA LEU A 233 -26.92 2.95 22.95
C LEU A 233 -27.44 4.39 23.14
N GLY A 234 -28.60 4.69 22.56
CA GLY A 234 -29.09 6.06 22.48
C GLY A 234 -28.10 6.95 21.69
N ASN A 235 -27.64 8.04 22.29
CA ASN A 235 -26.66 8.94 21.68
C ASN A 235 -25.20 8.53 21.94
N ASN A 236 -24.94 7.46 22.69
CA ASN A 236 -23.60 7.05 23.09
C ASN A 236 -23.09 5.91 22.23
N LYS A 237 -21.78 5.92 21.96
CA LYS A 237 -21.05 4.78 21.36
C LYS A 237 -20.37 3.98 22.46
N VAL A 238 -20.58 2.67 22.43
CA VAL A 238 -19.89 1.70 23.31
C VAL A 238 -18.99 0.85 22.44
N TYR A 239 -17.72 0.81 22.79
CA TYR A 239 -16.69 0.09 22.01
C TYR A 239 -16.43 -1.27 22.64
N PRO A 240 -16.72 -2.37 21.93
CA PRO A 240 -16.35 -3.71 22.41
C PRO A 240 -14.83 -3.81 22.57
N HIS A 241 -14.39 -4.39 23.66
CA HIS A 241 -12.98 -4.62 23.91
C HIS A 241 -12.50 -5.86 23.15
N VAL A 242 -11.39 -5.72 22.40
CA VAL A 242 -10.68 -6.86 21.84
C VAL A 242 -9.77 -7.41 22.94
N ASP A 243 -10.10 -8.54 23.52
CA ASP A 243 -9.19 -9.22 24.43
C ASP A 243 -8.01 -9.80 23.66
N LEU A 244 -6.92 -9.02 23.61
CA LEU A 244 -5.70 -9.43 22.93
C LEU A 244 -4.97 -10.56 23.67
N LYS A 245 -5.32 -10.86 24.92
CA LYS A 245 -4.70 -11.95 25.69
C LYS A 245 -5.14 -13.34 25.23
N SER A 246 -6.32 -13.45 24.62
CA SER A 246 -6.77 -14.71 24.01
C SER A 246 -6.09 -15.01 22.67
N PHE A 247 -5.14 -14.20 22.25
CA PHE A 247 -4.52 -14.25 20.93
C PHE A 247 -3.03 -14.63 20.94
N TYR A 248 -2.49 -15.00 22.12
CA TYR A 248 -1.10 -15.49 22.28
C TYR A 248 -1.07 -16.96 22.71
#